data_36856556ca926e81e551d42896c14b1c
#
_entry.id   36856556ca926e81e551d42896c14b1c
#
_cell.length_a   1.000
_cell.length_b   1.000
_cell.length_c   1.000
_cell.angle_alpha   90.00
_cell.angle_beta   90.00
_cell.angle_gamma   90.00
#
_symmetry.space_group_name_H-M   'P 1'
#
loop_
_entity.id
_entity.type
_entity.pdbx_description
1 polymer ?
#
loop_
_entity_poly.entity_id
_entity_poly.type
_entity_poly.pdbx_seq_one_letter_code
_entity_poly.pdbx_strand_id
1 'polypeptide(L)'
;MSQLNVDKIVSLAGGGGTAQFQLESSGNFNFDSGTFYVDATNNRVGINDASPSYTLDIASTDAVKMPVGTTGQRPGTAVEGLFRYNSTDRTFEGYSYNQDTG
;
A
#
# COMPACT_ATOMS: atom_id res chain seq x y z
N MET A 1 25.72 -8.22 -21.03
CA MET A 1 24.87 -7.22 -20.37
C MET A 1 25.31 -7.02 -18.93
N SER A 2 25.50 -5.80 -18.56
CA SER A 2 25.90 -5.49 -17.18
C SER A 2 24.70 -5.36 -16.28
N GLN A 3 24.80 -5.95 -15.12
CA GLN A 3 23.80 -5.81 -14.07
C GLN A 3 24.44 -5.21 -12.84
N LEU A 4 23.75 -4.33 -12.16
CA LEU A 4 24.17 -3.87 -10.86
C LEU A 4 23.51 -4.75 -9.81
N ASN A 5 24.32 -5.57 -9.15
CA ASN A 5 23.84 -6.46 -8.10
C ASN A 5 24.24 -5.86 -6.77
N VAL A 6 23.27 -5.27 -6.08
CA VAL A 6 23.49 -4.71 -4.75
C VAL A 6 22.51 -5.31 -3.77
N ASP A 7 22.99 -5.62 -2.58
CA ASP A 7 22.13 -6.14 -1.52
C ASP A 7 21.44 -5.01 -0.77
N LYS A 8 22.03 -3.82 -0.81
CA LYS A 8 21.53 -2.75 0.04
C LYS A 8 22.00 -1.40 -0.47
N ILE A 9 21.10 -0.44 -0.49
CA ILE A 9 21.42 0.96 -0.77
C ILE A 9 21.04 1.73 0.49
N VAL A 10 22.02 2.43 1.07
CA VAL A 10 21.82 3.16 2.32
C VAL A 10 22.16 4.62 2.13
N SER A 11 21.58 5.46 2.95
CA SER A 11 21.91 6.88 2.97
C SER A 11 23.33 7.08 3.49
N LEU A 12 24.10 7.89 2.78
CA LEU A 12 25.42 8.28 3.23
C LEU A 12 25.41 9.45 4.20
N ALA A 13 24.27 10.07 4.39
CA ALA A 13 24.18 11.23 5.26
C ALA A 13 24.28 10.77 6.71
N GLY A 14 25.45 10.56 7.11
CA GLY A 14 26.04 10.25 8.40
C GLY A 14 25.21 10.22 9.64
N GLY A 15 24.02 9.90 9.64
CA GLY A 15 23.22 10.00 10.81
C GLY A 15 22.63 8.70 11.28
N GLY A 16 23.36 7.66 11.39
CA GLY A 16 22.79 6.42 11.85
C GLY A 16 21.58 6.03 11.04
N GLY A 17 21.60 6.38 9.80
CA GLY A 17 20.49 6.26 8.89
C GLY A 17 19.80 4.92 8.90
N THR A 18 18.57 4.97 9.28
CA THR A 18 17.71 3.80 9.25
C THR A 18 16.95 3.68 7.94
N ALA A 19 16.88 4.78 7.18
CA ALA A 19 16.18 4.77 5.91
C ALA A 19 16.96 3.88 4.93
N GLN A 20 16.37 2.80 4.55
CA GLN A 20 17.03 1.81 3.72
C GLN A 20 16.12 1.32 2.62
N PHE A 21 16.74 1.14 1.48
CA PHE A 21 16.16 0.45 0.34
C PHE A 21 16.91 -0.85 0.22
N GLN A 22 16.26 -1.96 0.42
CA GLN A 22 16.93 -3.25 0.45
C GLN A 22 16.23 -4.24 -0.48
N LEU A 23 17.05 -4.86 -1.33
CA LEU A 23 16.61 -6.02 -2.10
C LEU A 23 17.13 -7.24 -1.38
N GLU A 24 16.25 -8.05 -0.84
CA GLU A 24 16.62 -9.22 -0.09
C GLU A 24 17.00 -10.38 -1.02
N SER A 25 17.80 -11.30 -0.52
CA SER A 25 18.22 -12.47 -1.30
C SER A 25 17.02 -13.33 -1.73
N SER A 26 15.92 -13.24 -1.01
CA SER A 26 14.66 -13.91 -1.36
C SER A 26 13.93 -13.25 -2.53
N GLY A 27 14.40 -12.08 -2.99
CA GLY A 27 13.73 -11.30 -4.01
C GLY A 27 12.74 -10.29 -3.47
N ASN A 28 12.60 -10.21 -2.16
CA ASN A 28 11.70 -9.26 -1.53
C ASN A 28 12.28 -7.85 -1.53
N PHE A 29 11.42 -6.87 -1.49
CA PHE A 29 11.74 -5.47 -1.53
C PHE A 29 11.43 -4.86 -0.16
N ASN A 30 12.46 -4.39 0.52
CA ASN A 30 12.30 -3.88 1.88
C ASN A 30 12.76 -2.43 1.95
N PHE A 31 11.85 -1.55 2.27
CA PHE A 31 12.10 -0.13 2.34
C PHE A 31 11.93 0.31 3.79
N ASP A 32 13.00 0.87 4.36
CA ASP A 32 12.99 1.41 5.71
C ASP A 32 12.55 0.36 6.75
N SER A 33 13.25 -0.77 6.76
CA SER A 33 13.07 -1.84 7.76
C SER A 33 11.61 -2.28 7.93
N GLY A 34 10.93 -2.45 6.81
CA GLY A 34 9.56 -2.97 6.81
C GLY A 34 8.47 -1.92 6.74
N THR A 35 8.83 -0.63 6.70
CA THR A 35 7.80 0.40 6.53
C THR A 35 6.99 0.18 5.25
N PHE A 36 7.67 -0.14 4.16
CA PHE A 36 7.04 -0.59 2.93
C PHE A 36 7.74 -1.87 2.49
N TYR A 37 7.01 -2.96 2.47
CA TYR A 37 7.58 -4.28 2.20
C TYR A 37 6.82 -4.96 1.08
N VAL A 38 7.54 -5.44 0.08
CA VAL A 38 6.96 -6.22 -1.00
C VAL A 38 7.47 -7.66 -0.88
N ASP A 39 6.56 -8.57 -0.57
CA ASP A 39 6.85 -9.99 -0.50
C ASP A 39 6.64 -10.58 -1.91
N ALA A 40 7.74 -10.74 -2.63
CA ALA A 40 7.69 -11.21 -4.01
C ALA A 40 7.33 -12.69 -4.10
N THR A 41 7.57 -13.46 -3.04
CA THR A 41 7.24 -14.87 -3.03
C THR A 41 5.74 -15.11 -3.00
N ASN A 42 5.03 -14.33 -2.17
CA ASN A 42 3.60 -14.49 -1.97
C ASN A 42 2.78 -13.38 -2.64
N ASN A 43 3.43 -12.44 -3.31
CA ASN A 43 2.79 -11.31 -4.01
C ASN A 43 1.91 -10.48 -3.06
N ARG A 44 2.51 -10.04 -1.97
CA ARG A 44 1.84 -9.26 -0.94
C ARG A 44 2.62 -7.99 -0.64
N VAL A 45 1.92 -6.98 -0.17
CA VAL A 45 2.52 -5.73 0.29
C VAL A 45 2.19 -5.53 1.76
N GLY A 46 3.21 -5.26 2.55
CA GLY A 46 3.07 -4.92 3.96
C GLY A 46 3.42 -3.47 4.21
N ILE A 47 2.62 -2.81 5.03
CA ILE A 47 2.93 -1.50 5.59
C ILE A 47 3.21 -1.69 7.07
N ASN A 48 4.44 -1.41 7.48
CA ASN A 48 4.94 -1.74 8.81
C ASN A 48 4.85 -3.24 9.12
N ASP A 49 4.97 -4.06 8.09
CA ASP A 49 4.80 -5.50 8.21
C ASP A 49 5.71 -6.20 7.22
N ALA A 50 6.75 -6.84 7.72
CA ALA A 50 7.68 -7.60 6.90
C ALA A 50 7.23 -9.05 6.69
N SER A 51 6.05 -9.41 7.16
CA SER A 51 5.48 -10.75 7.00
C SER A 51 3.99 -10.65 6.69
N PRO A 52 3.62 -9.98 5.59
CA PRO A 52 2.21 -9.75 5.32
C PRO A 52 1.45 -11.05 5.10
N SER A 53 0.29 -11.15 5.71
CA SER A 53 -0.59 -12.32 5.62
C SER A 53 -1.68 -12.16 4.57
N TYR A 54 -1.87 -10.98 4.06
CA TYR A 54 -2.87 -10.65 3.05
C TYR A 54 -2.23 -9.87 1.92
N THR A 55 -2.95 -9.72 0.81
CA THR A 55 -2.44 -9.01 -0.37
C THR A 55 -1.93 -7.62 -0.01
N LEU A 56 -2.66 -6.89 0.82
CA LEU A 56 -2.20 -5.65 1.44
C LEU A 56 -2.46 -5.76 2.93
N ASP A 57 -1.40 -5.75 3.71
CA ASP A 57 -1.46 -5.96 5.15
C ASP A 57 -0.82 -4.78 5.86
N ILE A 58 -1.60 -4.05 6.62
CA ILE A 58 -1.16 -2.84 7.31
C ILE A 58 -1.11 -3.13 8.80
N ALA A 59 0.11 -3.24 9.34
CA ALA A 59 0.33 -3.55 10.75
C ALA A 59 0.52 -2.25 11.53
N SER A 60 -0.57 -1.59 11.83
CA SER A 60 -0.55 -0.33 12.55
C SER A 60 -1.84 -0.18 13.36
N THR A 61 -1.74 0.55 14.44
CA THR A 61 -2.90 0.88 15.27
C THR A 61 -3.49 2.24 14.89
N ASP A 62 -2.85 2.91 13.96
CA ASP A 62 -3.33 4.17 13.41
C ASP A 62 -4.38 3.87 12.32
N ALA A 63 -4.61 4.79 11.43
CA ALA A 63 -5.66 4.71 10.42
C ALA A 63 -5.09 4.75 9.02
N VAL A 64 -5.88 4.26 8.08
CA VAL A 64 -5.65 4.48 6.65
C VAL A 64 -6.56 5.62 6.21
N LYS A 65 -5.97 6.68 5.66
CA LYS A 65 -6.76 7.76 5.08
C LYS A 65 -7.10 7.40 3.65
N MET A 66 -8.38 7.16 3.41
CA MET A 66 -8.86 6.81 2.09
C MET A 66 -8.95 8.06 1.21
N PRO A 67 -9.02 7.90 -0.12
CA PRO A 67 -9.24 9.03 -0.98
C PRO A 67 -10.49 9.80 -0.59
N VAL A 68 -10.40 11.13 -0.56
CA VAL A 68 -11.47 12.02 -0.15
C VAL A 68 -11.86 12.89 -1.33
N GLY A 69 -13.14 12.95 -1.63
CA GLY A 69 -13.63 13.80 -2.70
C GLY A 69 -15.11 14.12 -2.54
N THR A 70 -15.57 15.09 -3.30
CA THR A 70 -16.98 15.47 -3.30
C THR A 70 -17.82 14.46 -4.06
N THR A 71 -19.14 14.61 -3.98
CA THR A 71 -20.06 13.78 -4.76
C THR A 71 -19.76 13.88 -6.25
N GLY A 72 -19.46 15.09 -6.74
CA GLY A 72 -19.15 15.31 -8.15
C GLY A 72 -17.83 14.73 -8.60
N GLN A 73 -16.97 14.37 -7.68
CA GLN A 73 -15.65 13.78 -7.96
C GLN A 73 -15.64 12.26 -7.92
N ARG A 74 -16.80 11.64 -7.86
CA ARG A 74 -16.89 10.18 -7.98
C ARG A 74 -16.29 9.72 -9.31
N PRO A 75 -15.65 8.54 -9.33
CA PRO A 75 -15.18 7.99 -10.60
C PRO A 75 -16.30 7.96 -11.63
N GLY A 76 -15.99 8.35 -12.86
CA GLY A 76 -17.00 8.41 -13.92
C GLY A 76 -17.55 7.05 -14.29
N THR A 77 -16.73 6.02 -14.16
CA THR A 77 -17.17 4.64 -14.36
C THR A 77 -17.09 3.94 -13.01
N ALA A 78 -18.25 3.59 -12.46
CA ALA A 78 -18.30 2.90 -11.18
C ALA A 78 -18.05 1.42 -11.38
N VAL A 79 -17.16 0.88 -10.54
CA VAL A 79 -16.76 -0.53 -10.57
C VAL A 79 -16.93 -1.09 -9.16
N GLU A 80 -17.43 -2.31 -9.08
CA GLU A 80 -17.59 -2.97 -7.78
C GLU A 80 -16.26 -3.00 -7.02
N GLY A 81 -16.32 -2.72 -5.73
CA GLY A 81 -15.17 -2.74 -4.85
C GLY A 81 -14.49 -1.39 -4.68
N LEU A 82 -14.90 -0.36 -5.38
CA LEU A 82 -14.36 0.98 -5.12
C LEU A 82 -14.78 1.46 -3.73
N PHE A 83 -13.86 2.13 -3.04
CA PHE A 83 -14.08 2.58 -1.67
C PHE A 83 -13.42 3.94 -1.49
N ARG A 84 -14.18 4.93 -0.99
CA ARG A 84 -13.69 6.28 -0.76
C ARG A 84 -14.51 7.01 0.29
N TYR A 85 -14.06 8.20 0.69
CA TYR A 85 -14.81 9.08 1.57
C TYR A 85 -15.40 10.23 0.78
N ASN A 86 -16.69 10.46 0.95
CA ASN A 86 -17.41 11.56 0.29
C ASN A 86 -17.48 12.75 1.24
N SER A 87 -16.81 13.83 0.89
CA SER A 87 -16.76 15.03 1.72
C SER A 87 -18.02 15.87 1.67
N THR A 88 -18.83 15.71 0.64
CA THR A 88 -20.14 16.39 0.56
C THR A 88 -21.11 15.77 1.55
N ASP A 89 -21.22 14.47 1.53
CA ASP A 89 -22.17 13.73 2.38
C ASP A 89 -21.56 13.36 3.73
N ARG A 90 -20.24 13.52 3.89
CA ARG A 90 -19.49 13.20 5.12
C ARG A 90 -19.65 11.75 5.53
N THR A 91 -19.49 10.86 4.57
CA THR A 91 -19.62 9.43 4.81
C THR A 91 -18.66 8.64 3.94
N PHE A 92 -18.27 7.47 4.43
CA PHE A 92 -17.58 6.51 3.57
C PHE A 92 -18.58 5.94 2.58
N GLU A 93 -18.11 5.67 1.37
CA GLU A 93 -18.93 5.07 0.34
C GLU A 93 -18.14 4.05 -0.44
N GLY A 94 -18.84 2.98 -0.79
CA GLY A 94 -18.29 1.95 -1.66
C GLY A 94 -19.27 1.68 -2.77
N TYR A 95 -18.79 1.11 -3.85
CA TYR A 95 -19.65 0.73 -4.96
C TYR A 95 -19.83 -0.79 -4.95
N SER A 96 -21.06 -1.21 -4.91
CA SER A 96 -21.43 -2.61 -5.06
C SER A 96 -22.62 -2.71 -6.00
N TYR A 97 -22.64 -3.78 -6.76
CA TYR A 97 -23.78 -4.02 -7.63
C TYR A 97 -24.93 -4.55 -6.79
N ASN A 98 -26.06 -3.87 -6.88
CA ASN A 98 -27.25 -4.30 -6.16
C ASN A 98 -28.12 -5.12 -7.12
N GLN A 99 -28.22 -6.41 -6.85
CA GLN A 99 -29.05 -7.30 -7.63
C GLN A 99 -30.49 -7.35 -7.15
N ASP A 100 -30.81 -6.55 -6.16
CA ASP A 100 -32.17 -6.50 -5.67
C ASP A 100 -33.05 -5.82 -6.70
N THR A 101 -33.92 -6.59 -7.28
CA THR A 101 -34.88 -6.11 -8.27
C THR A 101 -36.18 -5.69 -7.65
N GLY A 102 -36.26 -5.76 -6.37
CA GLY A 102 -37.44 -5.47 -5.60
C GLY A 102 -37.90 -4.02 -5.62
#